data_aa9bc756a4d80d7c45cc017262c126cc
#
_entry.id   aa9bc756a4d80d7c45cc017262c126cc
#
_cell.length_a   1.000
_cell.length_b   1.000
_cell.length_c   1.000
_cell.angle_alpha   90.00
_cell.angle_beta   90.00
_cell.angle_gamma   90.00
#
_symmetry.space_group_name_H-M   'P 1'
#
loop_
_entity.id
_entity.type
_entity.pdbx_description
1 polymer ?
#
loop_
_entity_poly.entity_id
_entity_poly.type
_entity_poly.pdbx_seq_one_letter_code
_entity_poly.pdbx_strand_id
1 'polypeptide(L)'
;MNKLKLTTITFFIFVSGFLFAQQKQQPVKENTGLVKWLTIEQAEALNKKQPKPFLIDFYTDWCGWCKHMMKTTYSNPQIAGYINERFYPVRFDAETHDTINFDGNQYVNTGVVKRSSNQFAQKFMEGRMSYPTTLFMSSDYKIKLRVPGYLDSKKIEPFLVYMVEYVFGTTNVNDFSDDWNTAFNDSTIDDKITKWYGMNEALRLQKKQKRPIVIFVNTDWCNSCKVMKRSTFLTDTISKYLNKKFYLVDFNAQSQDTIKLGKQIFFKSKKDVFHPFISQIENGRVVLPSLIFIDETGKVLSSVPFYHNAYESETIFHFFGENAYKTQKWNDFYKAFKHSLTKKYQ
;
A
#
# COMPACT_ATOMS: atom_id res chain seq x y z
N MET A 1 -29.65 74.62 35.36
CA MET A 1 -29.85 73.41 36.21
C MET A 1 -30.63 72.40 35.40
N ASN A 2 -29.95 71.57 34.66
CA ASN A 2 -30.63 70.48 33.92
C ASN A 2 -30.15 69.10 34.46
N LYS A 3 -31.09 68.37 35.03
CA LYS A 3 -30.86 67.04 35.58
C LYS A 3 -30.87 66.01 34.44
N LEU A 4 -29.76 65.33 34.22
CA LEU A 4 -29.60 64.26 33.29
C LEU A 4 -30.12 62.95 33.93
N LYS A 5 -31.16 62.39 33.37
CA LYS A 5 -31.71 61.05 33.82
C LYS A 5 -30.88 59.96 33.17
N LEU A 6 -30.20 59.22 34.01
CA LEU A 6 -29.44 58.00 33.60
C LEU A 6 -30.41 56.79 33.50
N THR A 7 -30.67 56.35 32.28
CA THR A 7 -31.51 55.15 32.04
C THR A 7 -30.59 53.91 32.00
N THR A 8 -30.75 53.08 33.00
CA THR A 8 -30.00 51.78 33.09
C THR A 8 -30.65 50.78 32.15
N ILE A 9 -29.91 50.39 31.07
CA ILE A 9 -30.30 49.29 30.18
C ILE A 9 -29.73 48.01 30.75
N THR A 10 -30.59 47.14 31.25
CA THR A 10 -30.25 45.80 31.73
C THR A 10 -30.16 44.87 30.53
N PHE A 11 -28.94 44.48 30.18
CA PHE A 11 -28.64 43.52 29.09
C PHE A 11 -28.82 42.08 29.63
N PHE A 12 -29.91 41.42 29.26
CA PHE A 12 -30.09 40.00 29.54
C PHE A 12 -29.25 39.18 28.59
N ILE A 13 -28.10 38.65 29.05
CA ILE A 13 -27.31 37.66 28.32
C ILE A 13 -28.02 36.30 28.43
N PHE A 14 -28.66 35.89 27.34
CA PHE A 14 -29.13 34.50 27.18
C PHE A 14 -27.91 33.62 26.90
N VAL A 15 -27.38 33.00 27.94
CA VAL A 15 -26.41 31.92 27.80
C VAL A 15 -27.17 30.64 27.37
N SER A 16 -27.31 30.44 26.06
CA SER A 16 -27.74 29.16 25.51
C SER A 16 -26.65 28.12 25.76
N GLY A 17 -26.77 27.40 26.85
CA GLY A 17 -25.90 26.26 27.14
C GLY A 17 -26.08 25.18 26.06
N PHE A 18 -25.16 25.10 25.13
CA PHE A 18 -24.97 23.93 24.29
C PHE A 18 -24.49 22.80 25.22
N LEU A 19 -25.41 21.94 25.64
CA LEU A 19 -25.13 20.65 26.22
C LEU A 19 -24.43 19.79 25.11
N PHE A 20 -23.12 19.89 25.00
CA PHE A 20 -22.35 18.86 24.36
C PHE A 20 -22.52 17.57 25.21
N ALA A 21 -23.37 16.69 24.74
CA ALA A 21 -23.40 15.33 25.26
C ALA A 21 -21.97 14.77 25.08
N GLN A 22 -21.21 14.71 26.15
CA GLN A 22 -19.94 13.95 26.20
C GLN A 22 -20.32 12.49 26.00
N GLN A 23 -20.24 12.01 24.75
CA GLN A 23 -20.23 10.58 24.47
C GLN A 23 -19.08 9.98 25.27
N LYS A 24 -19.42 9.20 26.29
CA LYS A 24 -18.46 8.38 27.04
C LYS A 24 -17.77 7.47 26.02
N GLN A 25 -16.56 7.84 25.62
CA GLN A 25 -15.69 6.96 24.84
C GLN A 25 -15.40 5.75 25.73
N GLN A 26 -15.91 4.59 25.34
CA GLN A 26 -15.57 3.35 26.02
C GLN A 26 -14.09 3.07 25.80
N PRO A 27 -13.35 2.75 26.87
CA PRO A 27 -11.96 2.33 26.72
C PRO A 27 -11.94 1.02 25.92
N VAL A 28 -11.09 0.96 24.89
CA VAL A 28 -10.76 -0.30 24.23
C VAL A 28 -10.34 -1.29 25.32
N LYS A 29 -11.05 -2.42 25.47
CA LYS A 29 -10.73 -3.45 26.48
C LYS A 29 -9.23 -3.77 26.45
N GLU A 30 -8.65 -3.90 27.63
CA GLU A 30 -7.21 -3.98 27.93
C GLU A 30 -6.41 -4.79 26.89
N ASN A 31 -5.52 -4.12 26.20
CA ASN A 31 -4.75 -4.66 25.09
C ASN A 31 -3.47 -5.32 25.63
N THR A 32 -3.36 -6.61 25.44
CA THR A 32 -2.13 -7.36 25.77
C THR A 32 -1.09 -7.34 24.65
N GLY A 33 -1.39 -6.74 23.47
CA GLY A 33 -0.50 -6.63 22.34
C GLY A 33 0.21 -5.27 22.23
N LEU A 34 1.15 -5.16 21.29
CA LEU A 34 1.90 -3.93 21.01
C LEU A 34 1.20 -3.00 20.01
N VAL A 35 0.10 -3.44 19.38
CA VAL A 35 -0.70 -2.63 18.47
C VAL A 35 -1.53 -1.63 19.26
N LYS A 36 -1.52 -0.36 18.83
CA LYS A 36 -2.27 0.75 19.43
C LYS A 36 -3.68 0.81 18.86
N TRP A 37 -4.56 -0.04 19.38
CA TRP A 37 -5.91 -0.18 18.88
C TRP A 37 -6.78 1.06 19.08
N LEU A 38 -7.62 1.33 18.10
CA LEU A 38 -8.58 2.44 18.07
C LEU A 38 -10.01 1.88 18.03
N THR A 39 -11.00 2.72 18.37
CA THR A 39 -12.37 2.48 17.94
C THR A 39 -12.51 2.86 16.46
N ILE A 40 -13.58 2.40 15.80
CA ILE A 40 -13.78 2.72 14.37
C ILE A 40 -14.01 4.21 14.15
N GLU A 41 -14.69 4.88 15.08
CA GLU A 41 -14.93 6.32 15.04
C GLU A 41 -13.63 7.13 15.23
N GLN A 42 -12.75 6.68 16.13
CA GLN A 42 -11.43 7.31 16.31
C GLN A 42 -10.59 7.17 15.05
N ALA A 43 -10.58 5.98 14.46
CA ALA A 43 -9.85 5.70 13.23
C ALA A 43 -10.39 6.54 12.05
N GLU A 44 -11.73 6.66 11.92
CA GLU A 44 -12.36 7.52 10.91
C GLU A 44 -12.00 8.99 11.10
N ALA A 45 -12.04 9.49 12.32
CA ALA A 45 -11.70 10.88 12.63
C ALA A 45 -10.23 11.20 12.31
N LEU A 46 -9.31 10.26 12.54
CA LEU A 46 -7.90 10.39 12.17
C LEU A 46 -7.72 10.31 10.65
N ASN A 47 -8.43 9.42 9.96
CA ASN A 47 -8.35 9.25 8.52
C ASN A 47 -8.79 10.50 7.75
N LYS A 48 -9.78 11.25 8.25
CA LYS A 48 -10.21 12.54 7.68
C LYS A 48 -9.09 13.60 7.73
N LYS A 49 -8.17 13.51 8.68
CA LYS A 49 -7.02 14.45 8.82
C LYS A 49 -5.80 13.98 8.05
N GLN A 50 -5.50 12.70 8.12
CA GLN A 50 -4.36 12.07 7.47
C GLN A 50 -4.78 10.71 6.92
N PRO A 51 -5.04 10.58 5.60
CA PRO A 51 -5.47 9.32 5.02
C PRO A 51 -4.46 8.18 5.20
N LYS A 52 -4.91 7.07 5.79
CA LYS A 52 -4.19 5.80 5.90
C LYS A 52 -5.17 4.63 5.74
N PRO A 53 -4.71 3.45 5.29
CA PRO A 53 -5.55 2.27 5.29
C PRO A 53 -5.93 1.84 6.73
N PHE A 54 -7.05 1.12 6.84
CA PHE A 54 -7.52 0.53 8.08
C PHE A 54 -7.13 -0.95 8.14
N LEU A 55 -6.80 -1.41 9.35
CA LEU A 55 -6.73 -2.82 9.70
C LEU A 55 -7.77 -3.06 10.78
N ILE A 56 -8.82 -3.83 10.49
CA ILE A 56 -9.91 -4.11 11.44
C ILE A 56 -9.84 -5.58 11.84
N ASP A 57 -9.53 -5.83 13.12
CA ASP A 57 -9.56 -7.17 13.73
C ASP A 57 -10.96 -7.44 14.31
N PHE A 58 -11.76 -8.25 13.60
CA PHE A 58 -13.05 -8.71 14.10
C PHE A 58 -12.84 -9.90 15.04
N TYR A 59 -13.28 -9.73 16.28
CA TYR A 59 -13.16 -10.74 17.32
C TYR A 59 -14.46 -10.91 18.11
N THR A 60 -14.48 -11.91 19.00
CA THR A 60 -15.46 -12.08 20.05
C THR A 60 -14.76 -12.48 21.35
N ASP A 61 -15.37 -12.23 22.50
CA ASP A 61 -14.77 -12.53 23.80
C ASP A 61 -14.49 -14.03 24.03
N TRP A 62 -15.24 -14.91 23.41
CA TRP A 62 -15.07 -16.37 23.52
C TRP A 62 -14.08 -16.96 22.50
N CYS A 63 -13.59 -16.16 21.53
CA CYS A 63 -12.71 -16.61 20.46
C CYS A 63 -11.28 -16.90 20.97
N GLY A 64 -10.92 -18.16 21.09
CA GLY A 64 -9.59 -18.59 21.55
C GLY A 64 -8.49 -18.20 20.57
N TRP A 65 -8.71 -18.35 19.25
CA TRP A 65 -7.75 -17.97 18.21
C TRP A 65 -7.52 -16.46 18.13
N CYS A 66 -8.54 -15.64 18.43
CA CYS A 66 -8.37 -14.18 18.52
C CYS A 66 -7.42 -13.82 19.68
N LYS A 67 -7.58 -14.45 20.84
CA LYS A 67 -6.68 -14.30 21.99
C LYS A 67 -5.24 -14.76 21.66
N HIS A 68 -5.13 -15.86 20.91
CA HIS A 68 -3.83 -16.35 20.45
C HIS A 68 -3.16 -15.34 19.50
N MET A 69 -3.88 -14.83 18.51
CA MET A 69 -3.39 -13.84 17.55
C MET A 69 -2.93 -12.54 18.23
N MET A 70 -3.64 -12.11 19.28
CA MET A 70 -3.26 -10.97 20.09
C MET A 70 -1.91 -11.19 20.78
N LYS A 71 -1.67 -12.38 21.34
CA LYS A 71 -0.42 -12.72 22.05
C LYS A 71 0.76 -13.00 21.13
N THR A 72 0.52 -13.40 19.90
CA THR A 72 1.58 -13.80 18.94
C THR A 72 1.80 -12.72 17.88
N THR A 73 0.87 -12.55 16.96
CA THR A 73 1.00 -11.68 15.78
C THR A 73 1.04 -10.22 16.16
N TYR A 74 0.04 -9.77 16.93
CA TYR A 74 -0.08 -8.36 17.33
C TYR A 74 0.84 -7.96 18.50
N SER A 75 1.57 -8.93 19.06
CA SER A 75 2.65 -8.72 20.04
C SER A 75 4.05 -8.89 19.41
N ASN A 76 4.16 -9.20 18.12
CA ASN A 76 5.42 -9.16 17.39
C ASN A 76 5.83 -7.69 17.20
N PRO A 77 7.03 -7.25 17.65
CA PRO A 77 7.42 -5.84 17.60
C PRO A 77 7.50 -5.27 16.19
N GLN A 78 7.92 -6.06 15.19
CA GLN A 78 8.04 -5.64 13.81
C GLN A 78 6.67 -5.44 13.19
N ILE A 79 5.77 -6.41 13.35
CA ILE A 79 4.38 -6.34 12.86
C ILE A 79 3.62 -5.18 13.51
N ALA A 80 3.68 -5.09 14.83
CA ALA A 80 2.99 -4.02 15.56
C ALA A 80 3.55 -2.64 15.22
N GLY A 81 4.87 -2.50 15.08
CA GLY A 81 5.51 -1.26 14.63
C GLY A 81 5.01 -0.84 13.26
N TYR A 82 4.99 -1.76 12.30
CA TYR A 82 4.50 -1.49 10.94
C TYR A 82 3.02 -1.11 10.93
N ILE A 83 2.17 -1.85 11.65
CA ILE A 83 0.73 -1.56 11.77
C ILE A 83 0.51 -0.17 12.38
N ASN A 84 1.16 0.15 13.50
CA ASN A 84 0.99 1.42 14.21
C ASN A 84 1.42 2.63 13.35
N GLU A 85 2.43 2.45 12.51
CA GLU A 85 2.93 3.53 11.64
C GLU A 85 2.06 3.72 10.40
N ARG A 86 1.63 2.63 9.78
CA ARG A 86 1.08 2.63 8.42
C ARG A 86 -0.42 2.50 8.33
N PHE A 87 -1.10 2.02 9.40
CA PHE A 87 -2.53 1.78 9.43
C PHE A 87 -3.22 2.59 10.54
N TYR A 88 -4.54 2.65 10.46
CA TYR A 88 -5.43 2.88 11.59
C TYR A 88 -5.95 1.52 12.05
N PRO A 89 -5.34 0.93 13.11
CA PRO A 89 -5.75 -0.38 13.60
C PRO A 89 -7.00 -0.26 14.47
N VAL A 90 -8.03 -1.02 14.12
CA VAL A 90 -9.29 -1.09 14.85
C VAL A 90 -9.48 -2.49 15.39
N ARG A 91 -9.81 -2.60 16.68
CA ARG A 91 -10.21 -3.87 17.25
C ARG A 91 -11.71 -3.84 17.53
N PHE A 92 -12.46 -4.68 16.81
CA PHE A 92 -13.91 -4.63 16.79
C PHE A 92 -14.54 -5.91 17.36
N ASP A 93 -15.24 -5.76 18.50
CA ASP A 93 -16.06 -6.84 19.03
C ASP A 93 -17.31 -7.01 18.16
N ALA A 94 -17.37 -8.13 17.44
CA ALA A 94 -18.45 -8.39 16.49
C ALA A 94 -19.83 -8.58 17.18
N GLU A 95 -19.86 -8.85 18.47
CA GLU A 95 -21.06 -9.05 19.27
C GLU A 95 -21.45 -7.80 20.10
N THR A 96 -20.72 -6.67 19.93
CA THR A 96 -21.03 -5.43 20.69
C THR A 96 -22.46 -4.97 20.47
N HIS A 97 -23.10 -4.48 21.55
CA HIS A 97 -24.40 -3.80 21.51
C HIS A 97 -24.27 -2.27 21.41
N ASP A 98 -23.05 -1.75 21.35
CA ASP A 98 -22.83 -0.34 21.13
C ASP A 98 -23.35 0.10 19.76
N THR A 99 -23.85 1.32 19.70
CA THR A 99 -24.19 1.97 18.44
C THR A 99 -22.90 2.45 17.77
N ILE A 100 -22.64 1.98 16.58
CA ILE A 100 -21.43 2.29 15.79
C ILE A 100 -21.78 3.28 14.70
N ASN A 101 -21.02 4.37 14.62
CA ASN A 101 -21.16 5.37 13.56
C ASN A 101 -19.92 5.33 12.65
N PHE A 102 -20.12 5.05 11.36
CA PHE A 102 -19.04 4.97 10.41
C PHE A 102 -19.52 5.30 8.99
N ASP A 103 -18.76 6.13 8.27
CA ASP A 103 -19.05 6.55 6.89
C ASP A 103 -20.49 7.07 6.71
N GLY A 104 -20.95 7.92 7.65
CA GLY A 104 -22.28 8.52 7.65
C GLY A 104 -23.43 7.55 7.96
N ASN A 105 -23.14 6.29 8.27
CA ASN A 105 -24.12 5.28 8.61
C ASN A 105 -24.07 4.91 10.10
N GLN A 106 -25.19 4.48 10.65
CA GLN A 106 -25.32 3.96 12.00
C GLN A 106 -25.57 2.44 11.96
N TYR A 107 -24.85 1.70 12.79
CA TYR A 107 -24.94 0.24 12.89
C TYR A 107 -25.24 -0.13 14.35
N VAL A 108 -26.21 -1.00 14.55
CA VAL A 108 -26.65 -1.44 15.86
C VAL A 108 -26.67 -2.98 15.94
N ASN A 109 -26.71 -3.52 17.13
CA ASN A 109 -27.00 -4.92 17.37
C ASN A 109 -28.39 -5.03 18.02
N THR A 110 -29.38 -5.35 17.21
CA THR A 110 -30.79 -5.50 17.66
C THR A 110 -31.14 -6.93 18.09
N GLY A 111 -30.16 -7.84 18.00
CA GLY A 111 -30.42 -9.25 18.34
C GLY A 111 -30.58 -9.46 19.84
N VAL A 112 -31.62 -10.22 20.20
CA VAL A 112 -31.94 -10.58 21.59
C VAL A 112 -31.35 -11.92 22.04
N VAL A 113 -30.77 -12.66 21.07
CA VAL A 113 -30.14 -13.95 21.33
C VAL A 113 -28.68 -13.78 21.72
N LYS A 114 -28.19 -14.71 22.56
CA LYS A 114 -26.78 -14.75 22.93
C LYS A 114 -25.93 -14.86 21.66
N ARG A 115 -24.87 -14.05 21.56
CA ARG A 115 -23.95 -13.98 20.42
C ARG A 115 -24.56 -13.38 19.14
N SER A 116 -25.58 -12.54 19.27
CA SER A 116 -26.02 -11.73 18.13
C SER A 116 -24.93 -10.77 17.69
N SER A 117 -24.81 -10.56 16.38
CA SER A 117 -23.74 -9.75 15.79
C SER A 117 -24.22 -8.33 15.50
N ASN A 118 -23.33 -7.36 15.71
CA ASN A 118 -23.55 -5.98 15.28
C ASN A 118 -23.64 -5.89 13.75
N GLN A 119 -24.53 -5.04 13.24
CA GLN A 119 -24.72 -4.81 11.81
C GLN A 119 -23.43 -4.35 11.08
N PHE A 120 -22.53 -3.65 11.78
CA PHE A 120 -21.22 -3.31 11.23
C PHE A 120 -20.42 -4.58 10.89
N ALA A 121 -20.31 -5.51 11.84
CA ALA A 121 -19.65 -6.78 11.58
C ALA A 121 -20.33 -7.56 10.46
N GLN A 122 -21.68 -7.65 10.47
CA GLN A 122 -22.43 -8.34 9.41
C GLN A 122 -22.14 -7.77 8.02
N LYS A 123 -22.14 -6.44 7.87
CA LYS A 123 -21.86 -5.76 6.60
C LYS A 123 -20.45 -6.01 6.12
N PHE A 124 -19.45 -5.76 6.97
CA PHE A 124 -18.05 -5.81 6.56
C PHE A 124 -17.45 -7.22 6.52
N MET A 125 -18.09 -8.18 7.19
CA MET A 125 -17.78 -9.61 7.07
C MET A 125 -18.66 -10.32 6.02
N GLU A 126 -19.54 -9.58 5.32
CA GLU A 126 -20.46 -10.11 4.29
C GLU A 126 -21.30 -11.29 4.77
N GLY A 127 -21.76 -11.22 6.04
CA GLY A 127 -22.54 -12.27 6.68
C GLY A 127 -21.78 -13.55 7.03
N ARG A 128 -20.50 -13.68 6.66
CA ARG A 128 -19.66 -14.85 6.95
C ARG A 128 -18.94 -14.66 8.29
N MET A 129 -19.66 -14.93 9.38
CA MET A 129 -19.20 -14.68 10.75
C MET A 129 -18.21 -15.76 11.21
N SER A 130 -16.91 -15.56 10.96
CA SER A 130 -15.81 -16.39 11.44
C SER A 130 -14.77 -15.56 12.17
N TYR A 131 -14.17 -16.08 13.23
CA TYR A 131 -13.24 -15.32 14.07
C TYR A 131 -11.93 -16.09 14.34
N PRO A 132 -10.77 -15.38 14.32
CA PRO A 132 -10.62 -13.99 13.93
C PRO A 132 -10.85 -13.78 12.43
N THR A 133 -11.26 -12.58 12.04
CA THR A 133 -11.22 -12.12 10.64
C THR A 133 -10.57 -10.76 10.61
N THR A 134 -9.53 -10.62 9.81
CA THR A 134 -8.87 -9.33 9.56
C THR A 134 -9.41 -8.72 8.27
N LEU A 135 -9.95 -7.51 8.36
CA LEU A 135 -10.32 -6.69 7.21
C LEU A 135 -9.28 -5.60 6.99
N PHE A 136 -8.67 -5.61 5.83
CA PHE A 136 -7.87 -4.50 5.34
C PHE A 136 -8.73 -3.62 4.43
N MET A 137 -8.76 -2.31 4.67
CA MET A 137 -9.60 -1.39 3.92
C MET A 137 -8.80 -0.14 3.55
N SER A 138 -8.94 0.33 2.30
CA SER A 138 -8.29 1.56 1.84
C SER A 138 -8.83 2.79 2.56
N SER A 139 -8.06 3.89 2.56
CA SER A 139 -8.44 5.15 3.23
C SER A 139 -9.72 5.79 2.66
N ASP A 140 -10.09 5.48 1.42
CA ASP A 140 -11.33 5.90 0.75
C ASP A 140 -12.47 4.88 0.88
N TYR A 141 -12.29 3.82 1.68
CA TYR A 141 -13.25 2.74 1.98
C TYR A 141 -13.68 1.87 0.80
N LYS A 142 -13.08 2.05 -0.40
CA LYS A 142 -13.49 1.33 -1.61
C LYS A 142 -12.89 -0.07 -1.69
N ILE A 143 -11.59 -0.19 -1.44
CA ILE A 143 -10.91 -1.49 -1.43
C ILE A 143 -11.10 -2.15 -0.07
N LYS A 144 -11.59 -3.38 -0.08
CA LYS A 144 -11.84 -4.19 1.11
C LYS A 144 -11.32 -5.60 0.86
N LEU A 145 -10.30 -5.98 1.61
CA LEU A 145 -9.72 -7.31 1.59
C LEU A 145 -10.01 -8.00 2.93
N ARG A 146 -10.90 -8.97 2.90
CA ARG A 146 -11.28 -9.75 4.08
C ARG A 146 -10.50 -11.05 4.12
N VAL A 147 -9.77 -11.27 5.20
CA VAL A 147 -8.94 -12.45 5.42
C VAL A 147 -9.44 -13.18 6.67
N PRO A 148 -10.21 -14.27 6.52
CA PRO A 148 -10.69 -15.05 7.64
C PRO A 148 -9.60 -15.96 8.22
N GLY A 149 -9.65 -16.19 9.51
CA GLY A 149 -8.79 -17.10 10.25
C GLY A 149 -7.55 -16.45 10.86
N TYR A 150 -6.81 -17.27 11.58
CA TYR A 150 -5.58 -16.86 12.25
C TYR A 150 -4.45 -16.57 11.25
N LEU A 151 -3.86 -15.40 11.38
CA LEU A 151 -2.67 -14.98 10.65
C LEU A 151 -1.50 -14.89 11.63
N ASP A 152 -0.47 -15.73 11.47
CA ASP A 152 0.80 -15.53 12.15
C ASP A 152 1.56 -14.33 11.55
N SER A 153 2.71 -13.98 12.15
CA SER A 153 3.50 -12.81 11.71
C SER A 153 3.97 -12.89 10.26
N LYS A 154 4.27 -14.09 9.74
CA LYS A 154 4.69 -14.26 8.36
C LYS A 154 3.53 -14.19 7.36
N LYS A 155 2.37 -14.73 7.76
CA LYS A 155 1.17 -14.72 6.89
C LYS A 155 0.51 -13.35 6.79
N ILE A 156 0.62 -12.50 7.80
CA ILE A 156 0.01 -11.16 7.75
C ILE A 156 0.82 -10.16 6.90
N GLU A 157 2.16 -10.33 6.83
CA GLU A 157 3.06 -9.39 6.15
C GLU A 157 2.67 -9.06 4.69
N PRO A 158 2.41 -10.05 3.80
CA PRO A 158 2.04 -9.74 2.43
C PRO A 158 0.77 -8.89 2.33
N PHE A 159 -0.23 -9.08 3.20
CA PHE A 159 -1.44 -8.26 3.21
C PHE A 159 -1.17 -6.83 3.67
N LEU A 160 -0.30 -6.64 4.66
CA LEU A 160 0.11 -5.32 5.13
C LEU A 160 0.77 -4.53 4.00
N VAL A 161 1.74 -5.14 3.30
CA VAL A 161 2.44 -4.51 2.17
C VAL A 161 1.51 -4.28 0.99
N TYR A 162 0.66 -5.26 0.65
CA TYR A 162 -0.34 -5.16 -0.41
C TYR A 162 -1.21 -3.91 -0.30
N MET A 163 -1.63 -3.56 0.91
CA MET A 163 -2.46 -2.39 1.16
C MET A 163 -1.67 -1.08 1.21
N VAL A 164 -0.51 -1.06 1.88
CA VAL A 164 0.27 0.16 2.11
C VAL A 164 1.01 0.60 0.84
N GLU A 165 1.57 -0.34 0.10
CA GLU A 165 2.37 -0.05 -1.10
C GLU A 165 1.52 -0.09 -2.39
N TYR A 166 0.18 -0.01 -2.27
CA TYR A 166 -0.80 0.10 -3.37
C TYR A 166 -0.73 -1.01 -4.41
N VAL A 167 -0.29 -2.20 -4.03
CA VAL A 167 -0.18 -3.37 -4.92
C VAL A 167 -1.56 -3.77 -5.47
N PHE A 168 -2.62 -3.53 -4.70
CA PHE A 168 -4.01 -3.79 -5.11
C PHE A 168 -4.45 -3.04 -6.38
N GLY A 169 -3.72 -2.00 -6.79
CA GLY A 169 -4.01 -1.25 -8.02
C GLY A 169 -3.58 -1.97 -9.30
N THR A 170 -2.70 -2.96 -9.20
CA THR A 170 -2.05 -3.61 -10.34
C THR A 170 -2.10 -5.13 -10.32
N THR A 171 -2.22 -5.73 -9.15
CA THR A 171 -2.11 -7.19 -8.98
C THR A 171 -3.12 -7.66 -7.95
N ASN A 172 -3.75 -8.83 -8.14
CA ASN A 172 -4.61 -9.41 -7.13
C ASN A 172 -3.80 -9.95 -5.94
N VAL A 173 -4.46 -10.15 -4.82
CA VAL A 173 -3.80 -10.52 -3.56
C VAL A 173 -3.20 -11.92 -3.57
N ASN A 174 -3.77 -12.86 -4.32
CA ASN A 174 -3.27 -14.23 -4.39
C ASN A 174 -1.97 -14.28 -5.18
N ASP A 175 -1.94 -13.63 -6.36
CA ASP A 175 -0.70 -13.48 -7.15
C ASP A 175 0.40 -12.82 -6.33
N PHE A 176 0.08 -11.73 -5.61
CA PHE A 176 1.08 -11.05 -4.79
C PHE A 176 1.57 -11.92 -3.62
N SER A 177 0.69 -12.69 -2.99
CA SER A 177 1.07 -13.61 -1.90
C SER A 177 1.98 -14.72 -2.40
N ASP A 178 1.75 -15.25 -3.60
CA ASP A 178 2.62 -16.24 -4.25
C ASP A 178 3.99 -15.61 -4.58
N ASP A 179 3.99 -14.41 -5.15
CA ASP A 179 5.22 -13.68 -5.46
C ASP A 179 6.01 -13.33 -4.21
N TRP A 180 5.32 -13.00 -3.11
CA TRP A 180 5.92 -12.81 -1.79
C TRP A 180 6.61 -14.07 -1.29
N ASN A 181 5.90 -15.20 -1.35
CA ASN A 181 6.45 -16.49 -0.94
C ASN A 181 7.67 -16.86 -1.79
N THR A 182 7.59 -16.67 -3.09
CA THR A 182 8.72 -16.86 -4.01
C THR A 182 9.89 -15.98 -3.59
N ALA A 183 9.67 -14.70 -3.37
CA ALA A 183 10.73 -13.74 -3.06
C ALA A 183 11.44 -13.99 -1.71
N PHE A 184 10.72 -14.42 -0.68
CA PHE A 184 11.25 -14.50 0.68
C PHE A 184 11.45 -15.92 1.21
N ASN A 185 10.78 -16.92 0.66
CA ASN A 185 10.80 -18.29 1.17
C ASN A 185 11.40 -19.32 0.19
N ASP A 186 11.57 -18.98 -1.09
CA ASP A 186 12.20 -19.86 -2.06
C ASP A 186 13.72 -19.66 -2.07
N SER A 187 14.45 -20.67 -1.57
CA SER A 187 15.91 -20.66 -1.54
C SER A 187 16.54 -21.12 -2.85
N THR A 188 15.74 -21.59 -3.81
CA THR A 188 16.24 -22.14 -5.11
C THR A 188 16.39 -21.06 -6.19
N ILE A 189 15.97 -19.82 -5.93
CA ILE A 189 16.04 -18.73 -6.88
C ILE A 189 17.48 -18.38 -7.24
N ASP A 190 17.78 -18.38 -8.54
CA ASP A 190 19.04 -17.86 -9.06
C ASP A 190 18.96 -16.36 -9.30
N ASP A 191 19.46 -15.57 -8.36
CA ASP A 191 19.50 -14.11 -8.44
C ASP A 191 20.38 -13.59 -9.61
N LYS A 192 21.13 -14.45 -10.30
CA LYS A 192 22.06 -14.07 -11.36
C LYS A 192 21.48 -14.18 -12.79
N ILE A 193 20.27 -14.73 -12.94
CA ILE A 193 19.69 -14.92 -14.29
C ILE A 193 19.38 -13.57 -14.97
N THR A 194 19.13 -12.52 -14.19
CA THR A 194 18.85 -11.17 -14.69
C THR A 194 20.08 -10.29 -14.54
N LYS A 195 20.52 -9.73 -15.67
CA LYS A 195 21.70 -8.87 -15.70
C LYS A 195 21.35 -7.43 -15.36
N TRP A 196 21.84 -6.97 -14.24
CA TRP A 196 21.68 -5.61 -13.75
C TRP A 196 22.90 -4.74 -14.08
N TYR A 197 22.63 -3.46 -14.32
CA TYR A 197 23.66 -2.45 -14.62
C TYR A 197 23.51 -1.27 -13.67
N GLY A 198 24.63 -0.59 -13.38
CA GLY A 198 24.60 0.75 -12.80
C GLY A 198 24.17 1.79 -13.85
N MET A 199 23.55 2.90 -13.43
CA MET A 199 23.02 3.90 -14.37
C MET A 199 24.10 4.48 -15.31
N ASN A 200 25.25 4.89 -14.77
CA ASN A 200 26.34 5.44 -15.60
C ASN A 200 26.93 4.40 -16.56
N GLU A 201 26.96 3.13 -16.15
CA GLU A 201 27.38 2.03 -17.01
C GLU A 201 26.40 1.83 -18.17
N ALA A 202 25.09 1.77 -17.89
CA ALA A 202 24.05 1.63 -18.90
C ALA A 202 24.11 2.77 -19.93
N LEU A 203 24.28 4.01 -19.49
CA LEU A 203 24.45 5.18 -20.37
C LEU A 203 25.71 5.08 -21.24
N ARG A 204 26.79 4.58 -20.67
CA ARG A 204 28.05 4.37 -21.43
C ARG A 204 27.89 3.26 -22.48
N LEU A 205 27.24 2.18 -22.12
CA LEU A 205 26.98 1.06 -23.03
C LEU A 205 26.01 1.46 -24.15
N GLN A 206 24.98 2.22 -23.86
CA GLN A 206 24.01 2.72 -24.83
C GLN A 206 24.65 3.58 -25.93
N LYS A 207 25.71 4.34 -25.61
CA LYS A 207 26.47 5.09 -26.61
C LYS A 207 27.22 4.18 -27.62
N LYS A 208 27.66 3.01 -27.15
CA LYS A 208 28.39 2.03 -27.99
C LYS A 208 27.42 1.15 -28.79
N GLN A 209 26.40 0.63 -28.13
CA GLN A 209 25.39 -0.22 -28.73
C GLN A 209 24.02 0.36 -28.36
N LYS A 210 23.30 0.86 -29.36
CA LYS A 210 21.99 1.47 -29.23
C LYS A 210 20.98 0.42 -28.75
N ARG A 211 20.59 0.54 -27.48
CA ARG A 211 19.61 -0.32 -26.81
C ARG A 211 18.85 0.52 -25.78
N PRO A 212 17.53 0.38 -25.66
CA PRO A 212 16.76 1.09 -24.62
C PRO A 212 17.20 0.70 -23.22
N ILE A 213 16.96 1.60 -22.26
CA ILE A 213 17.24 1.37 -20.84
C ILE A 213 15.91 1.24 -20.11
N VAL A 214 15.82 0.29 -19.20
CA VAL A 214 14.75 0.22 -18.16
C VAL A 214 15.40 0.47 -16.81
N ILE A 215 14.94 1.49 -16.10
CA ILE A 215 15.37 1.75 -14.74
C ILE A 215 14.31 1.20 -13.79
N PHE A 216 14.69 0.22 -12.98
CA PHE A 216 13.90 -0.22 -11.85
C PHE A 216 14.23 0.65 -10.64
N VAL A 217 13.31 1.52 -10.28
CA VAL A 217 13.46 2.45 -9.15
C VAL A 217 12.95 1.78 -7.88
N ASN A 218 13.82 1.71 -6.88
CA ASN A 218 13.54 1.04 -5.62
C ASN A 218 14.20 1.73 -4.43
N THR A 219 13.99 1.20 -3.22
CA THR A 219 14.71 1.55 -1.98
C THR A 219 14.80 0.33 -1.08
N ASP A 220 15.71 0.37 -0.10
CA ASP A 220 15.92 -0.75 0.83
C ASP A 220 14.70 -1.06 1.73
N TRP A 221 13.87 -0.06 1.99
CA TRP A 221 12.66 -0.21 2.81
C TRP A 221 11.40 -0.58 2.00
N CYS A 222 11.43 -0.54 0.67
CA CYS A 222 10.30 -0.89 -0.19
C CYS A 222 10.19 -2.42 -0.31
N ASN A 223 9.21 -3.01 0.35
CA ASN A 223 9.04 -4.47 0.35
C ASN A 223 8.47 -5.00 -0.97
N SER A 224 7.51 -4.32 -1.60
CA SER A 224 7.03 -4.69 -2.93
C SER A 224 8.13 -4.58 -3.99
N CYS A 225 9.10 -3.67 -3.81
CA CYS A 225 10.30 -3.63 -4.67
C CYS A 225 11.13 -4.92 -4.54
N LYS A 226 11.34 -5.39 -3.30
CA LYS A 226 12.08 -6.65 -3.06
C LYS A 226 11.35 -7.84 -3.67
N VAL A 227 10.02 -7.87 -3.52
CA VAL A 227 9.19 -8.90 -4.15
C VAL A 227 9.35 -8.84 -5.67
N MET A 228 9.14 -7.69 -6.30
CA MET A 228 9.26 -7.53 -7.75
C MET A 228 10.64 -7.93 -8.26
N LYS A 229 11.69 -7.56 -7.53
CA LYS A 229 13.07 -7.91 -7.88
C LYS A 229 13.32 -9.42 -7.87
N ARG A 230 12.74 -10.16 -6.92
CA ARG A 230 13.00 -11.57 -6.71
C ARG A 230 11.91 -12.51 -7.26
N SER A 231 10.79 -11.99 -7.74
CA SER A 231 9.75 -12.77 -8.42
C SER A 231 9.68 -12.38 -9.90
N THR A 232 9.24 -11.17 -10.19
CA THR A 232 8.99 -10.69 -11.57
C THR A 232 10.24 -10.75 -12.43
N PHE A 233 11.33 -10.12 -11.99
CA PHE A 233 12.56 -10.04 -12.79
C PHE A 233 13.33 -11.37 -12.87
N LEU A 234 13.09 -12.32 -11.97
CA LEU A 234 13.71 -13.64 -11.99
C LEU A 234 12.83 -14.70 -12.66
N THR A 235 11.67 -14.34 -13.18
CA THR A 235 10.90 -15.21 -14.08
C THR A 235 11.71 -15.41 -15.37
N ASP A 236 11.99 -16.65 -15.73
CA ASP A 236 12.90 -17.01 -16.83
C ASP A 236 12.56 -16.31 -18.16
N THR A 237 11.27 -16.28 -18.53
CA THR A 237 10.80 -15.58 -19.73
C THR A 237 11.11 -14.08 -19.68
N ILE A 238 10.82 -13.44 -18.56
CA ILE A 238 11.04 -12.00 -18.35
C ILE A 238 12.54 -11.68 -18.37
N SER A 239 13.32 -12.44 -17.60
CA SER A 239 14.76 -12.27 -17.52
C SER A 239 15.45 -12.38 -18.87
N LYS A 240 15.14 -13.45 -19.63
CA LYS A 240 15.69 -13.65 -20.98
C LYS A 240 15.35 -12.50 -21.93
N TYR A 241 14.09 -12.04 -21.88
CA TYR A 241 13.65 -10.92 -22.70
C TYR A 241 14.39 -9.61 -22.33
N LEU A 242 14.43 -9.27 -21.05
CA LEU A 242 15.12 -8.07 -20.56
C LEU A 242 16.62 -8.07 -20.91
N ASN A 243 17.30 -9.19 -20.64
CA ASN A 243 18.74 -9.33 -20.97
C ASN A 243 19.02 -9.14 -22.45
N LYS A 244 18.11 -9.53 -23.33
CA LYS A 244 18.23 -9.38 -24.79
C LYS A 244 17.92 -7.96 -25.26
N LYS A 245 16.87 -7.33 -24.73
CA LYS A 245 16.28 -6.11 -25.29
C LYS A 245 16.73 -4.82 -24.62
N PHE A 246 17.08 -4.86 -23.34
CA PHE A 246 17.33 -3.66 -22.53
C PHE A 246 18.69 -3.67 -21.85
N TYR A 247 19.15 -2.51 -21.46
CA TYR A 247 20.04 -2.34 -20.32
C TYR A 247 19.15 -2.12 -19.09
N LEU A 248 19.04 -3.13 -18.24
CA LEU A 248 18.21 -3.08 -17.03
C LEU A 248 19.03 -2.48 -15.88
N VAL A 249 18.59 -1.35 -15.36
CA VAL A 249 19.27 -0.63 -14.28
C VAL A 249 18.55 -0.86 -12.96
N ASP A 250 19.29 -1.30 -11.95
CA ASP A 250 18.86 -1.31 -10.56
C ASP A 250 19.22 0.03 -9.92
N PHE A 251 18.22 0.86 -9.60
CA PHE A 251 18.45 2.20 -9.08
C PHE A 251 17.78 2.41 -7.73
N ASN A 252 18.60 2.41 -6.68
CA ASN A 252 18.11 2.84 -5.37
C ASN A 252 17.87 4.35 -5.38
N ALA A 253 16.62 4.77 -5.24
CA ALA A 253 16.22 6.18 -5.24
C ALA A 253 16.85 7.00 -4.11
N GLN A 254 17.49 6.36 -3.13
CA GLN A 254 18.23 7.03 -2.06
C GLN A 254 19.75 6.91 -2.21
N SER A 255 20.24 6.39 -3.35
CA SER A 255 21.69 6.24 -3.59
C SER A 255 22.42 7.59 -3.53
N GLN A 256 23.70 7.54 -3.21
CA GLN A 256 24.62 8.70 -3.22
C GLN A 256 25.42 8.80 -4.52
N ASP A 257 25.09 7.98 -5.52
CA ASP A 257 25.77 7.96 -6.81
C ASP A 257 25.65 9.32 -7.51
N THR A 258 26.69 9.71 -8.23
CA THR A 258 26.61 10.86 -9.13
C THR A 258 26.22 10.39 -10.52
N ILE A 259 25.08 10.84 -11.04
CA ILE A 259 24.58 10.48 -12.38
C ILE A 259 24.92 11.60 -13.37
N LYS A 260 25.54 11.23 -14.50
CA LYS A 260 25.91 12.16 -15.59
C LYS A 260 25.06 11.90 -16.83
N LEU A 261 24.07 12.76 -17.09
CA LEU A 261 23.21 12.66 -18.27
C LEU A 261 23.45 13.88 -19.20
N GLY A 262 24.17 13.67 -20.29
CA GLY A 262 24.57 14.75 -21.17
C GLY A 262 25.45 15.77 -20.44
N LYS A 263 25.01 17.03 -20.38
CA LYS A 263 25.68 18.12 -19.64
C LYS A 263 25.20 18.23 -18.18
N GLN A 264 24.15 17.52 -17.81
CA GLN A 264 23.59 17.58 -16.46
C GLN A 264 24.29 16.59 -15.52
N ILE A 265 24.51 17.02 -14.30
CA ILE A 265 25.08 16.21 -13.22
C ILE A 265 24.10 16.22 -12.06
N PHE A 266 23.71 15.05 -11.63
CA PHE A 266 22.78 14.84 -10.52
C PHE A 266 23.52 14.17 -9.37
N PHE A 267 23.37 14.69 -8.18
CA PHE A 267 23.85 14.09 -6.94
C PHE A 267 22.83 14.36 -5.82
N LYS A 268 22.75 13.45 -4.88
CA LYS A 268 21.81 13.55 -3.75
C LYS A 268 22.47 14.32 -2.61
N SER A 269 21.86 15.43 -2.18
CA SER A 269 22.21 16.16 -0.98
C SER A 269 21.51 15.62 0.26
N LYS A 270 21.92 16.06 1.46
CA LYS A 270 21.24 15.71 2.72
C LYS A 270 19.80 16.21 2.81
N LYS A 271 19.41 17.22 2.01
CA LYS A 271 18.07 17.79 1.99
C LYS A 271 17.11 16.99 1.09
N ASP A 272 17.63 16.19 0.18
CA ASP A 272 16.84 15.43 -0.78
C ASP A 272 16.36 14.12 -0.14
N VAL A 273 15.06 13.85 -0.19
CA VAL A 273 14.48 12.56 0.21
C VAL A 273 14.91 11.49 -0.79
N PHE A 274 14.74 11.78 -2.08
CA PHE A 274 15.13 10.91 -3.18
C PHE A 274 16.20 11.58 -4.07
N HIS A 275 16.90 10.77 -4.84
CA HIS A 275 17.90 11.23 -5.78
C HIS A 275 17.30 12.19 -6.82
N PRO A 276 17.87 13.40 -7.04
CA PRO A 276 17.31 14.42 -7.93
C PRO A 276 17.08 13.94 -9.36
N PHE A 277 17.89 13.00 -9.85
CA PHE A 277 17.72 12.39 -11.16
C PHE A 277 16.34 11.72 -11.30
N ILE A 278 15.92 10.94 -10.31
CA ILE A 278 14.61 10.29 -10.30
C ILE A 278 13.50 11.30 -10.02
N SER A 279 13.70 12.20 -9.04
CA SER A 279 12.72 13.24 -8.71
C SER A 279 12.39 14.12 -9.92
N GLN A 280 13.37 14.45 -10.78
CA GLN A 280 13.13 15.22 -12.00
C GLN A 280 12.29 14.42 -13.01
N ILE A 281 12.60 13.14 -13.24
CA ILE A 281 11.84 12.29 -14.17
C ILE A 281 10.41 12.09 -13.70
N GLU A 282 10.20 11.89 -12.39
CA GLU A 282 8.91 11.64 -11.75
C GLU A 282 8.16 12.93 -11.35
N ASN A 283 8.63 14.12 -11.82
CA ASN A 283 8.04 15.42 -11.50
C ASN A 283 7.84 15.65 -9.99
N GLY A 284 8.79 15.20 -9.17
CA GLY A 284 8.78 15.31 -7.70
C GLY A 284 7.90 14.30 -6.96
N ARG A 285 7.17 13.44 -7.67
CA ARG A 285 6.28 12.41 -7.08
C ARG A 285 6.84 11.02 -7.29
N VAL A 286 7.93 10.71 -6.60
CA VAL A 286 8.55 9.37 -6.70
C VAL A 286 7.63 8.31 -6.11
N VAL A 287 7.22 7.35 -6.94
CA VAL A 287 6.41 6.19 -6.56
C VAL A 287 7.30 4.94 -6.61
N LEU A 288 7.15 4.04 -5.66
CA LEU A 288 7.95 2.82 -5.56
C LEU A 288 7.08 1.57 -5.46
N PRO A 289 7.48 0.49 -6.16
CA PRO A 289 8.47 0.49 -7.24
C PRO A 289 8.00 1.29 -8.44
N SER A 290 8.91 1.69 -9.34
CA SER A 290 8.55 2.17 -10.66
C SER A 290 9.53 1.68 -11.74
N LEU A 291 9.06 1.63 -12.98
CA LEU A 291 9.83 1.29 -14.17
C LEU A 291 9.90 2.51 -15.07
N ILE A 292 11.10 3.08 -15.24
CA ILE A 292 11.32 4.21 -16.15
C ILE A 292 11.95 3.69 -17.44
N PHE A 293 11.31 3.98 -18.56
CA PHE A 293 11.75 3.59 -19.89
C PHE A 293 12.45 4.75 -20.60
N ILE A 294 13.64 4.48 -21.11
CA ILE A 294 14.46 5.43 -21.87
C ILE A 294 14.76 4.78 -23.22
N ASP A 295 14.49 5.49 -24.31
CA ASP A 295 14.75 4.97 -25.67
C ASP A 295 16.24 4.93 -26.03
N GLU A 296 16.55 4.45 -27.25
CA GLU A 296 17.91 4.29 -27.76
C GLU A 296 18.65 5.62 -27.97
N THR A 297 17.92 6.75 -27.94
CA THR A 297 18.48 8.11 -28.07
C THR A 297 18.78 8.76 -26.73
N GLY A 298 18.32 8.14 -25.62
CA GLY A 298 18.42 8.68 -24.27
C GLY A 298 17.22 9.53 -23.83
N LYS A 299 16.12 9.52 -24.60
CA LYS A 299 14.88 10.22 -24.27
C LYS A 299 14.05 9.37 -23.31
N VAL A 300 13.60 9.97 -22.21
CA VAL A 300 12.64 9.35 -21.31
C VAL A 300 11.29 9.22 -22.03
N LEU A 301 10.75 8.00 -22.08
CA LEU A 301 9.50 7.66 -22.74
C LEU A 301 8.32 7.69 -21.78
N SER A 302 8.46 7.01 -20.65
CA SER A 302 7.39 6.84 -19.66
C SER A 302 7.96 6.39 -18.33
N SER A 303 7.20 6.64 -17.27
CA SER A 303 7.31 5.97 -15.98
C SER A 303 6.06 5.14 -15.74
N VAL A 304 6.24 3.89 -15.35
CA VAL A 304 5.17 2.95 -14.98
C VAL A 304 5.28 2.69 -13.48
N PRO A 305 4.40 3.31 -12.68
CA PRO A 305 4.45 3.21 -11.23
C PRO A 305 3.87 1.89 -10.71
N PHE A 306 4.16 1.60 -9.45
CA PHE A 306 3.66 0.50 -8.66
C PHE A 306 4.24 -0.87 -9.02
N TYR A 307 3.90 -1.84 -8.20
CA TYR A 307 4.26 -3.23 -8.38
C TYR A 307 3.52 -3.84 -9.59
N HIS A 308 4.24 -4.62 -10.40
CA HIS A 308 3.67 -5.43 -11.47
C HIS A 308 4.26 -6.84 -11.38
N ASN A 309 3.40 -7.86 -11.34
CA ASN A 309 3.85 -9.25 -11.41
C ASN A 309 4.43 -9.58 -12.80
N ALA A 310 4.95 -10.80 -12.97
CA ALA A 310 5.58 -11.21 -14.23
C ALA A 310 4.60 -11.14 -15.41
N TYR A 311 3.34 -11.54 -15.21
CA TYR A 311 2.32 -11.53 -16.27
C TYR A 311 2.03 -10.10 -16.78
N GLU A 312 1.76 -9.16 -15.89
CA GLU A 312 1.51 -7.77 -16.27
C GLU A 312 2.76 -7.11 -16.86
N SER A 313 3.93 -7.41 -16.29
CA SER A 313 5.22 -6.88 -16.75
C SER A 313 5.58 -7.34 -18.16
N GLU A 314 5.17 -8.54 -18.58
CA GLU A 314 5.43 -9.06 -19.93
C GLU A 314 4.89 -8.10 -21.00
N THR A 315 3.63 -7.69 -20.88
CA THR A 315 3.02 -6.72 -21.82
C THR A 315 3.75 -5.38 -21.81
N ILE A 316 4.10 -4.88 -20.61
CA ILE A 316 4.79 -3.59 -20.46
C ILE A 316 6.14 -3.63 -21.16
N PHE A 317 6.95 -4.65 -20.91
CA PHE A 317 8.28 -4.78 -21.50
C PHE A 317 8.23 -4.94 -23.03
N HIS A 318 7.25 -5.70 -23.54
CA HIS A 318 7.08 -5.84 -25.00
C HIS A 318 6.62 -4.54 -25.66
N PHE A 319 5.74 -3.77 -25.03
CA PHE A 319 5.29 -2.47 -25.56
C PHE A 319 6.46 -1.51 -25.83
N PHE A 320 7.39 -1.43 -24.90
CA PHE A 320 8.57 -0.57 -25.07
C PHE A 320 9.70 -1.26 -25.85
N GLY A 321 9.95 -2.53 -25.60
CA GLY A 321 11.06 -3.28 -26.19
C GLY A 321 10.89 -3.61 -27.66
N GLU A 322 9.65 -3.69 -28.17
CA GLU A 322 9.33 -3.84 -29.59
C GLU A 322 9.00 -2.51 -30.26
N ASN A 323 9.18 -1.38 -29.56
CA ASN A 323 8.86 -0.05 -30.06
C ASN A 323 7.36 0.14 -30.44
N ALA A 324 6.46 -0.69 -29.91
CA ALA A 324 5.04 -0.61 -30.21
C ALA A 324 4.43 0.76 -29.87
N TYR A 325 4.96 1.44 -28.85
CA TYR A 325 4.59 2.81 -28.46
C TYR A 325 4.72 3.85 -29.60
N LYS A 326 5.52 3.58 -30.63
CA LYS A 326 5.70 4.45 -31.77
C LYS A 326 4.53 4.39 -32.76
N THR A 327 3.78 3.29 -32.80
CA THR A 327 2.77 2.99 -33.83
C THR A 327 1.37 2.77 -33.29
N GLN A 328 1.21 2.46 -32.01
CA GLN A 328 -0.11 2.16 -31.42
C GLN A 328 -0.23 2.65 -29.98
N LYS A 329 -1.48 2.82 -29.53
CA LYS A 329 -1.78 3.21 -28.14
C LYS A 329 -1.64 2.02 -27.20
N TRP A 330 -1.33 2.29 -25.94
CA TRP A 330 -1.22 1.26 -24.90
C TRP A 330 -2.43 0.34 -24.82
N ASN A 331 -3.65 0.91 -24.77
CA ASN A 331 -4.87 0.11 -24.61
C ASN A 331 -5.11 -0.87 -25.75
N ASP A 332 -4.75 -0.49 -26.98
CA ASP A 332 -4.91 -1.33 -28.17
C ASP A 332 -3.87 -2.45 -28.15
N PHE A 333 -2.63 -2.12 -27.81
CA PHE A 333 -1.58 -3.10 -27.65
C PHE A 333 -1.90 -4.09 -26.53
N TYR A 334 -2.29 -3.62 -25.34
CA TYR A 334 -2.61 -4.45 -24.19
C TYR A 334 -3.71 -5.48 -24.49
N LYS A 335 -4.78 -5.07 -25.19
CA LYS A 335 -5.89 -5.96 -25.60
C LYS A 335 -5.47 -7.01 -26.63
N ALA A 336 -4.53 -6.67 -27.50
CA ALA A 336 -4.08 -7.56 -28.58
C ALA A 336 -2.91 -8.44 -28.19
N PHE A 337 -2.23 -8.11 -27.09
CA PHE A 337 -1.02 -8.81 -26.67
C PHE A 337 -1.33 -10.26 -26.27
N LYS A 338 -0.55 -11.18 -26.82
CA LYS A 338 -0.62 -12.62 -26.49
C LYS A 338 0.49 -12.96 -25.51
N HIS A 339 0.12 -13.19 -24.26
CA HIS A 339 1.06 -13.57 -23.23
C HIS A 339 1.68 -14.94 -23.50
N SER A 340 2.96 -15.08 -23.22
CA SER A 340 3.64 -16.37 -23.11
C SER A 340 3.52 -16.95 -21.70
N LEU A 341 3.28 -16.10 -20.71
CA LEU A 341 3.02 -16.47 -19.33
C LEU A 341 1.52 -16.76 -19.11
N THR A 342 1.23 -17.66 -18.19
CA THR A 342 -0.17 -17.96 -17.82
C THR A 342 -0.56 -17.15 -16.61
N LYS A 343 -1.73 -16.51 -16.65
CA LYS A 343 -2.31 -15.85 -15.48
C LYS A 343 -2.75 -16.92 -14.48
N LYS A 344 -2.23 -16.84 -13.25
CA LYS A 344 -2.51 -17.84 -12.21
C LYS A 344 -3.92 -17.71 -11.62
N TYR A 345 -4.35 -16.47 -11.36
CA TYR A 345 -5.64 -16.16 -10.75
C TYR A 345 -6.41 -15.15 -11.62
N GLN A 346 -7.73 -15.28 -11.66
CA GLN A 346 -8.63 -14.39 -12.40
C GLN A 346 -9.16 -13.25 -11.51
#